data_5fb4b3f7064aecef857df7d1c6f311b3
#
_entry.id   5fb4b3f7064aecef857df7d1c6f311b3
#
_cell.length_a   1.000
_cell.length_b   1.000
_cell.length_c   1.000
_cell.angle_alpha   90.00
_cell.angle_beta   90.00
_cell.angle_gamma   90.00
#
_symmetry.space_group_name_H-M   'P 1'
#
loop_
_entity.id
_entity.type
_entity.pdbx_description
1 polymer ?
#
loop_
_entity_poly.entity_id
_entity_poly.type
_entity_poly.pdbx_seq_one_letter_code
_entity_poly.pdbx_strand_id
1 'polypeptide(L)'
;RKEYVLHHDNETYYGHVSRNGIYISWDHFARGYHDYTDGVNVGLHEMAHAISYDVFLGYQDRHDRGFKRRLQEFRVEGGPVFRAMKEGDPHLLDSYAATNFDEFWAVCVETFFETPESLRDEEPGLYATICELLNQDPTRQDKIIDKRMAGIRY
;
A
#
# COMPACT_ATOMS: atom_id res chain seq x y z
N ARG A 1 -0.33 12.99 -25.18
CA ARG A 1 -0.67 13.18 -23.75
C ARG A 1 -1.84 12.26 -23.46
N LYS A 2 -1.60 11.12 -22.82
CA LYS A 2 -2.66 10.33 -22.23
C LYS A 2 -2.59 10.61 -20.74
N GLU A 3 -3.37 11.57 -20.29
CA GLU A 3 -3.74 11.69 -18.90
C GLU A 3 -4.71 10.54 -18.64
N TYR A 4 -4.33 9.64 -17.76
CA TYR A 4 -5.25 8.66 -17.22
C TYR A 4 -6.05 9.37 -16.14
N VAL A 5 -7.08 10.06 -16.57
CA VAL A 5 -8.16 10.50 -15.69
C VAL A 5 -9.05 9.29 -15.52
N LEU A 6 -8.96 8.61 -14.39
CA LEU A 6 -9.93 7.60 -14.01
C LEU A 6 -11.26 8.32 -13.74
N HIS A 7 -12.14 8.32 -14.73
CA HIS A 7 -13.53 8.72 -14.53
C HIS A 7 -14.29 7.54 -13.95
N HIS A 8 -14.57 7.58 -12.66
CA HIS A 8 -15.74 6.94 -12.10
C HIS A 8 -16.77 8.01 -11.82
N ASP A 9 -18.01 7.76 -12.26
CA ASP A 9 -19.13 8.66 -12.22
C ASP A 9 -19.29 9.35 -10.86
N ASN A 10 -19.15 10.67 -10.83
CA ASN A 10 -19.45 11.59 -9.71
C ASN A 10 -18.65 11.48 -8.42
N GLU A 11 -17.56 10.74 -8.34
CA GLU A 11 -16.66 10.77 -7.19
C GLU A 11 -15.46 11.67 -7.47
N THR A 12 -15.22 12.57 -6.54
CA THR A 12 -14.09 13.50 -6.56
C THR A 12 -12.79 12.70 -6.44
N TYR A 13 -11.87 12.84 -7.40
CA TYR A 13 -10.58 12.17 -7.38
C TYR A 13 -9.79 12.56 -6.15
N TYR A 14 -9.32 11.55 -5.42
CA TYR A 14 -8.50 11.75 -4.25
C TYR A 14 -7.01 11.82 -4.59
N GLY A 15 -6.59 11.14 -5.67
CA GLY A 15 -5.23 11.18 -6.18
C GLY A 15 -5.07 10.51 -7.55
N HIS A 16 -3.91 10.64 -8.17
CA HIS A 16 -3.50 9.85 -9.32
C HIS A 16 -1.99 9.92 -9.56
N VAL A 17 -1.44 8.87 -10.14
CA VAL A 17 -0.05 8.80 -10.55
C VAL A 17 0.09 8.99 -12.06
N SER A 18 1.05 9.82 -12.46
CA SER A 18 1.45 10.01 -13.85
C SER A 18 2.96 9.89 -14.01
N ARG A 19 3.46 9.90 -15.27
CA ARG A 19 4.90 9.95 -15.54
C ARG A 19 5.60 11.18 -14.95
N ASN A 20 4.88 12.24 -14.68
CA ASN A 20 5.42 13.53 -14.27
C ASN A 20 5.30 13.77 -12.76
N GLY A 21 4.61 12.90 -12.03
CA GLY A 21 4.44 13.04 -10.60
C GLY A 21 3.21 12.33 -10.04
N ILE A 22 3.10 12.43 -8.73
CA ILE A 22 1.95 11.98 -7.96
C ILE A 22 1.11 13.22 -7.64
N TYR A 23 -0.17 13.17 -7.93
CA TYR A 23 -1.13 14.24 -7.65
C TYR A 23 -2.07 13.77 -6.56
N ILE A 24 -2.21 14.52 -5.50
CA ILE A 24 -3.01 14.15 -4.33
C ILE A 24 -3.90 15.33 -3.97
N SER A 25 -5.18 15.06 -3.70
CA SER A 25 -6.08 16.05 -3.11
C SER A 25 -5.60 16.39 -1.70
N TRP A 26 -5.36 17.68 -1.44
CA TRP A 26 -4.87 18.14 -0.15
C TRP A 26 -5.80 17.77 1.02
N ASP A 27 -7.12 17.89 0.82
CA ASP A 27 -8.10 17.59 1.86
C ASP A 27 -8.06 16.09 2.25
N HIS A 28 -7.89 15.20 1.28
CA HIS A 28 -7.82 13.76 1.51
C HIS A 28 -6.47 13.35 2.11
N PHE A 29 -5.38 13.95 1.63
CA PHE A 29 -4.07 13.77 2.24
C PHE A 29 -4.05 14.22 3.71
N ALA A 30 -4.62 15.39 4.00
CA ALA A 30 -4.69 15.91 5.36
C ALA A 30 -5.55 15.02 6.29
N ARG A 31 -6.65 14.43 5.78
CA ARG A 31 -7.47 13.48 6.57
C ARG A 31 -6.68 12.22 6.92
N GLY A 32 -6.05 11.54 5.93
CA GLY A 32 -5.22 10.36 6.19
C GLY A 32 -4.03 10.66 7.09
N TYR A 33 -3.53 11.90 7.11
CA TYR A 33 -2.50 12.33 8.05
C TYR A 33 -3.04 12.53 9.48
N HIS A 34 -4.31 12.91 9.63
CA HIS A 34 -4.94 13.11 10.94
C HIS A 34 -5.44 11.82 11.58
N ASP A 35 -5.89 10.87 10.76
CA ASP A 35 -6.25 9.52 11.21
C ASP A 35 -5.41 8.51 10.44
N TYR A 36 -4.38 8.00 11.09
CA TYR A 36 -3.45 7.01 10.53
C TYR A 36 -3.77 5.59 11.00
N THR A 37 -4.99 5.35 11.45
CA THR A 37 -5.40 4.08 12.06
C THR A 37 -6.66 3.48 11.41
N ASP A 38 -7.26 4.17 10.45
CA ASP A 38 -8.50 3.74 9.79
C ASP A 38 -8.27 2.87 8.54
N GLY A 39 -7.01 2.71 8.11
CA GLY A 39 -6.64 1.93 6.93
C GLY A 39 -6.90 2.65 5.61
N VAL A 40 -7.16 3.98 5.63
CA VAL A 40 -7.48 4.80 4.46
C VAL A 40 -6.52 5.97 4.34
N ASN A 41 -5.48 5.82 3.55
CA ASN A 41 -4.47 6.87 3.35
C ASN A 41 -4.15 7.09 1.87
N VAL A 42 -4.77 8.11 1.28
CA VAL A 42 -4.60 8.41 -0.14
C VAL A 42 -3.12 8.68 -0.51
N GLY A 43 -2.33 9.21 0.42
CA GLY A 43 -0.90 9.43 0.20
C GLY A 43 -0.14 8.12 0.02
N LEU A 44 -0.35 7.15 0.92
CA LEU A 44 0.23 5.82 0.84
C LEU A 44 -0.28 5.06 -0.39
N HIS A 45 -1.57 5.18 -0.69
CA HIS A 45 -2.21 4.59 -1.85
C HIS A 45 -1.54 4.99 -3.16
N GLU A 46 -1.43 6.30 -3.41
CA GLU A 46 -0.80 6.82 -4.62
C GLU A 46 0.71 6.53 -4.69
N MET A 47 1.39 6.51 -3.54
CA MET A 47 2.80 6.09 -3.50
C MET A 47 2.96 4.61 -3.86
N ALA A 48 2.04 3.74 -3.44
CA ALA A 48 2.04 2.33 -3.81
C ALA A 48 1.87 2.15 -5.32
N HIS A 49 0.94 2.89 -5.94
CA HIS A 49 0.79 2.92 -7.40
C HIS A 49 2.05 3.42 -8.09
N ALA A 50 2.71 4.47 -7.57
CA ALA A 50 3.95 4.98 -8.15
C ALA A 50 5.07 3.94 -8.13
N ILE A 51 5.22 3.20 -7.04
CA ILE A 51 6.21 2.11 -6.92
C ILE A 51 5.96 1.02 -7.96
N SER A 52 4.71 0.58 -8.11
CA SER A 52 4.37 -0.45 -9.11
C SER A 52 4.50 0.07 -10.54
N TYR A 53 4.12 1.31 -10.80
CA TYR A 53 4.19 1.94 -12.11
C TYR A 53 5.60 2.02 -12.67
N ASP A 54 6.58 2.45 -11.87
CA ASP A 54 8.00 2.52 -12.26
C ASP A 54 8.56 1.14 -12.59
N VAL A 55 8.13 0.11 -11.85
CA VAL A 55 8.56 -1.27 -12.07
C VAL A 55 7.96 -1.85 -13.35
N PHE A 56 6.68 -1.58 -13.62
CA PHE A 56 5.98 -2.10 -14.81
C PHE A 56 6.40 -1.40 -16.10
N LEU A 57 6.76 -0.11 -16.06
CA LEU A 57 7.17 0.63 -17.25
C LEU A 57 8.62 0.44 -17.66
N GLY A 58 9.42 -0.29 -16.89
CA GLY A 58 10.78 -0.65 -17.27
C GLY A 58 11.77 0.53 -17.30
N TYR A 59 11.49 1.61 -16.60
CA TYR A 59 12.34 2.80 -16.58
C TYR A 59 13.65 2.60 -15.81
N GLN A 60 13.74 1.57 -14.97
CA GLN A 60 14.95 1.22 -14.22
C GLN A 60 15.51 -0.12 -14.68
N ASP A 61 16.28 -0.07 -15.73
CA ASP A 61 16.63 -1.21 -16.58
C ASP A 61 17.68 -2.18 -16.02
N ARG A 62 18.14 -2.15 -14.83
CA ARG A 62 19.13 -3.18 -14.38
C ARG A 62 19.23 -3.41 -12.86
N HIS A 63 18.74 -2.55 -12.03
CA HIS A 63 19.07 -2.64 -10.60
C HIS A 63 18.03 -3.36 -9.74
N ASP A 64 16.87 -3.73 -10.32
CA ASP A 64 15.78 -4.24 -9.50
C ASP A 64 15.19 -5.60 -9.88
N ARG A 65 16.05 -6.55 -10.24
CA ARG A 65 15.63 -7.97 -10.36
C ARG A 65 15.09 -8.48 -9.01
N GLY A 66 15.61 -7.97 -7.90
CA GLY A 66 15.15 -8.28 -6.57
C GLY A 66 13.72 -7.80 -6.32
N PHE A 67 13.38 -6.58 -6.69
CA PHE A 67 12.04 -6.05 -6.53
C PHE A 67 11.01 -6.80 -7.38
N LYS A 68 11.31 -7.03 -8.66
CA LYS A 68 10.42 -7.81 -9.56
C LYS A 68 10.12 -9.21 -9.01
N ARG A 69 11.12 -9.89 -8.46
CA ARG A 69 10.94 -11.19 -7.82
C ARG A 69 10.01 -11.08 -6.60
N ARG A 70 10.26 -10.13 -5.70
CA ARG A 70 9.44 -9.93 -4.50
C ARG A 70 8.01 -9.52 -4.85
N LEU A 71 7.81 -8.71 -5.89
CA LEU A 71 6.47 -8.38 -6.40
C LEU A 71 5.75 -9.63 -6.92
N GLN A 72 6.48 -10.57 -7.52
CA GLN A 72 5.90 -11.84 -7.92
C GLN A 72 5.55 -12.71 -6.71
N GLU A 73 6.38 -12.73 -5.67
CA GLU A 73 6.09 -13.40 -4.40
C GLU A 73 4.84 -12.80 -3.75
N PHE A 74 4.72 -11.48 -3.70
CA PHE A 74 3.49 -10.79 -3.26
C PHE A 74 2.27 -11.23 -4.07
N ARG A 75 2.38 -11.36 -5.39
CA ARG A 75 1.27 -11.84 -6.25
C ARG A 75 0.86 -13.27 -5.97
N VAL A 76 1.82 -14.12 -5.60
CA VAL A 76 1.54 -15.52 -5.24
C VAL A 76 0.80 -15.57 -3.92
N GLU A 77 1.28 -14.87 -2.89
CA GLU A 77 0.63 -14.83 -1.56
C GLU A 77 -0.70 -14.09 -1.58
N GLY A 78 -0.76 -12.93 -2.20
CA GLY A 78 -1.97 -12.10 -2.25
C GLY A 78 -3.05 -12.59 -3.22
N GLY A 79 -2.69 -13.41 -4.21
CA GLY A 79 -3.62 -13.88 -5.22
C GLY A 79 -4.83 -14.65 -4.68
N PRO A 80 -4.68 -15.57 -3.72
CA PRO A 80 -5.81 -16.23 -3.06
C PRO A 80 -6.72 -15.26 -2.31
N VAL A 81 -6.13 -14.33 -1.53
CA VAL A 81 -6.86 -13.29 -0.78
C VAL A 81 -7.67 -12.41 -1.73
N PHE A 82 -7.05 -11.91 -2.79
CA PHE A 82 -7.71 -11.10 -3.80
C PHE A 82 -8.91 -11.83 -4.44
N ARG A 83 -8.77 -13.12 -4.75
CA ARG A 83 -9.88 -13.92 -5.32
C ARG A 83 -11.02 -14.09 -4.32
N ALA A 84 -10.73 -14.41 -3.07
CA ALA A 84 -11.73 -14.54 -2.03
C ALA A 84 -12.51 -13.23 -1.84
N MET A 85 -11.82 -12.10 -1.81
CA MET A 85 -12.47 -10.78 -1.76
C MET A 85 -13.36 -10.50 -2.98
N LYS A 86 -12.93 -10.91 -4.19
CA LYS A 86 -13.75 -10.79 -5.41
C LYS A 86 -15.00 -11.67 -5.37
N GLU A 87 -14.97 -12.77 -4.64
CA GLU A 87 -16.10 -13.67 -4.41
C GLU A 87 -17.03 -13.15 -3.29
N GLY A 88 -16.63 -12.08 -2.61
CA GLY A 88 -17.42 -11.40 -1.59
C GLY A 88 -17.14 -11.88 -0.17
N ASP A 89 -16.04 -12.60 0.05
CA ASP A 89 -15.62 -12.99 1.40
C ASP A 89 -15.23 -11.75 2.21
N PRO A 90 -15.71 -11.62 3.46
CA PRO A 90 -15.30 -10.55 4.35
C PRO A 90 -13.78 -10.59 4.61
N HIS A 91 -13.14 -9.44 4.59
CA HIS A 91 -11.72 -9.32 4.83
C HIS A 91 -11.39 -8.04 5.62
N LEU A 92 -10.22 -7.99 6.29
CA LEU A 92 -9.75 -6.78 6.97
C LEU A 92 -9.45 -5.63 5.98
N LEU A 93 -9.05 -5.96 4.75
CA LEU A 93 -8.79 -4.96 3.71
C LEU A 93 -10.10 -4.33 3.24
N ASP A 94 -10.04 -3.03 2.93
CA ASP A 94 -11.17 -2.34 2.34
C ASP A 94 -11.64 -3.03 1.05
N SER A 95 -12.94 -3.04 0.82
CA SER A 95 -13.57 -3.67 -0.35
C SER A 95 -13.07 -3.14 -1.69
N TYR A 96 -12.54 -1.92 -1.71
CA TYR A 96 -11.93 -1.31 -2.88
C TYR A 96 -10.74 -2.14 -3.42
N ALA A 97 -10.05 -2.88 -2.54
CA ALA A 97 -9.01 -3.84 -2.91
C ALA A 97 -9.50 -4.91 -3.91
N ALA A 98 -10.78 -5.24 -3.92
CA ALA A 98 -11.35 -6.21 -4.86
C ALA A 98 -11.58 -5.66 -6.27
N THR A 99 -11.35 -4.37 -6.54
CA THR A 99 -11.55 -3.74 -7.85
C THR A 99 -10.64 -4.36 -8.91
N ASN A 100 -9.35 -4.34 -8.69
CA ASN A 100 -8.31 -4.97 -9.50
C ASN A 100 -7.05 -5.19 -8.67
N PHE A 101 -6.05 -5.87 -9.22
CA PHE A 101 -4.86 -6.23 -8.46
C PHE A 101 -3.93 -5.06 -8.15
N ASP A 102 -4.00 -3.96 -8.88
CA ASP A 102 -3.22 -2.76 -8.60
C ASP A 102 -3.82 -2.01 -7.40
N GLU A 103 -5.16 -1.96 -7.30
CA GLU A 103 -5.85 -1.44 -6.11
C GLU A 103 -5.65 -2.35 -4.90
N PHE A 104 -5.67 -3.67 -5.11
CA PHE A 104 -5.34 -4.63 -4.05
C PHE A 104 -3.95 -4.35 -3.45
N TRP A 105 -2.95 -4.12 -4.29
CA TRP A 105 -1.62 -3.73 -3.85
C TRP A 105 -1.64 -2.43 -3.05
N ALA A 106 -2.31 -1.39 -3.54
CA ALA A 106 -2.35 -0.09 -2.90
C ALA A 106 -3.02 -0.16 -1.52
N VAL A 107 -4.17 -0.84 -1.41
CA VAL A 107 -4.87 -1.03 -0.12
C VAL A 107 -4.04 -1.89 0.84
N CYS A 108 -3.33 -2.92 0.35
CA CYS A 108 -2.39 -3.68 1.18
C CYS A 108 -1.30 -2.79 1.78
N VAL A 109 -0.77 -1.82 1.01
CA VAL A 109 0.26 -0.88 1.50
C VAL A 109 -0.32 0.07 2.54
N GLU A 110 -1.53 0.58 2.35
CA GLU A 110 -2.22 1.39 3.35
C GLU A 110 -2.35 0.62 4.67
N THR A 111 -2.97 -0.55 4.63
CA THR A 111 -3.18 -1.43 5.80
C THR A 111 -1.86 -1.82 6.46
N PHE A 112 -0.81 -2.07 5.67
CA PHE A 112 0.53 -2.41 6.17
C PHE A 112 1.14 -1.31 7.04
N PHE A 113 0.92 -0.04 6.71
CA PHE A 113 1.46 1.07 7.50
C PHE A 113 0.52 1.54 8.60
N GLU A 114 -0.78 1.45 8.42
CA GLU A 114 -1.75 2.00 9.37
C GLU A 114 -2.23 0.99 10.41
N THR A 115 -2.40 -0.28 10.00
CA THR A 115 -2.83 -1.36 10.90
C THR A 115 -1.97 -2.62 10.75
N PRO A 116 -0.65 -2.50 10.92
CA PRO A 116 0.32 -3.57 10.59
C PRO A 116 0.12 -4.84 11.43
N GLU A 117 -0.26 -4.71 12.71
CA GLU A 117 -0.52 -5.86 13.57
C GLU A 117 -1.70 -6.68 13.06
N SER A 118 -2.79 -6.03 12.66
CA SER A 118 -3.97 -6.70 12.12
C SER A 118 -3.63 -7.46 10.84
N LEU A 119 -2.90 -6.82 9.92
CA LEU A 119 -2.48 -7.47 8.67
C LEU A 119 -1.56 -8.65 8.94
N ARG A 120 -0.60 -8.52 9.88
CA ARG A 120 0.30 -9.61 10.24
C ARG A 120 -0.44 -10.79 10.86
N ASP A 121 -1.42 -10.52 11.72
CA ASP A 121 -2.11 -11.55 12.49
C ASP A 121 -3.14 -12.30 11.63
N GLU A 122 -3.80 -11.63 10.68
CA GLU A 122 -4.77 -12.23 9.78
C GLU A 122 -4.15 -12.82 8.51
N GLU A 123 -3.15 -12.13 7.92
CA GLU A 123 -2.49 -12.51 6.66
C GLU A 123 -0.96 -12.52 6.79
N PRO A 124 -0.39 -13.40 7.62
CA PRO A 124 1.05 -13.40 7.92
C PRO A 124 1.95 -13.59 6.69
N GLY A 125 1.53 -14.38 5.71
CA GLY A 125 2.26 -14.59 4.46
C GLY A 125 2.30 -13.32 3.61
N LEU A 126 1.16 -12.67 3.45
CA LEU A 126 1.03 -11.40 2.74
C LEU A 126 1.85 -10.30 3.43
N TYR A 127 1.74 -10.18 4.76
CA TYR A 127 2.53 -9.23 5.54
C TYR A 127 4.04 -9.42 5.33
N ALA A 128 4.52 -10.66 5.41
CA ALA A 128 5.94 -10.97 5.24
C ALA A 128 6.46 -10.58 3.85
N THR A 129 5.69 -10.84 2.79
CA THR A 129 6.09 -10.44 1.43
C THR A 129 6.15 -8.93 1.27
N ILE A 130 5.25 -8.17 1.91
CA ILE A 130 5.28 -6.69 1.89
C ILE A 130 6.48 -6.17 2.67
N CYS A 131 6.82 -6.76 3.83
CA CYS A 131 8.03 -6.42 4.57
C CYS A 131 9.28 -6.54 3.70
N GLU A 132 9.43 -7.63 2.97
CA GLU A 132 10.57 -7.86 2.09
C GLU A 132 10.56 -6.92 0.88
N LEU A 133 9.38 -6.66 0.31
CA LEU A 133 9.20 -5.83 -0.87
C LEU A 133 9.56 -4.36 -0.57
N LEU A 134 9.06 -3.84 0.55
CA LEU A 134 9.29 -2.46 0.96
C LEU A 134 10.57 -2.28 1.81
N ASN A 135 11.20 -3.39 2.22
CA ASN A 135 12.32 -3.40 3.17
C ASN A 135 11.98 -2.64 4.46
N GLN A 136 10.76 -2.85 4.97
CA GLN A 136 10.21 -2.22 6.16
C GLN A 136 9.52 -3.26 7.03
N ASP A 137 9.47 -3.02 8.34
CA ASP A 137 8.68 -3.82 9.28
C ASP A 137 8.09 -2.87 10.34
N PRO A 138 6.88 -2.34 10.11
CA PRO A 138 6.26 -1.37 11.01
C PRO A 138 6.09 -1.91 12.43
N THR A 139 5.81 -3.21 12.60
CA THR A 139 5.61 -3.81 13.93
C THR A 139 6.89 -3.86 14.77
N ARG A 140 8.08 -3.70 14.16
CA ARG A 140 9.36 -3.63 14.86
C ARG A 140 9.80 -2.21 15.16
N GLN A 141 9.38 -1.23 14.37
CA GLN A 141 9.79 0.17 14.53
C GLN A 141 9.26 0.78 15.82
N ASP A 142 8.05 0.46 16.24
CA ASP A 142 7.49 0.94 17.51
C ASP A 142 8.30 0.50 18.72
N LYS A 143 8.85 -0.71 18.68
CA LYS A 143 9.74 -1.22 19.75
C LYS A 143 11.07 -0.47 19.83
N ILE A 144 11.55 0.15 18.77
CA ILE A 144 12.78 0.94 18.74
C ILE A 144 12.51 2.35 19.24
N ILE A 145 11.38 2.93 18.90
CA ILE A 145 10.97 4.27 19.35
C ILE A 145 10.69 4.23 20.85
N ASP A 146 9.94 3.26 21.34
CA ASP A 146 9.66 3.09 22.77
C ASP A 146 10.94 2.92 23.60
N LYS A 147 11.92 2.17 23.12
CA LYS A 147 13.21 2.05 23.81
C LYS A 147 14.02 3.34 23.85
N ARG A 148 13.94 4.16 22.82
CA ARG A 148 14.61 5.48 22.78
C ARG A 148 13.91 6.49 23.68
N MET A 149 12.57 6.50 23.69
CA MET A 149 11.77 7.38 24.54
C MET A 149 11.87 6.99 26.01
N ALA A 150 11.92 5.70 26.35
CA ALA A 150 12.10 5.22 27.70
C ALA A 150 13.51 5.52 28.29
N GLY A 151 14.50 5.84 27.45
CA GLY A 151 15.86 6.23 27.86
C GLY A 151 16.06 7.73 28.10
N ILE A 152 15.11 8.58 27.73
CA ILE A 152 15.19 10.02 27.95
C ILE A 152 14.58 10.33 29.32
N ARG A 153 15.44 10.36 30.36
CA ARG A 153 15.10 11.00 31.66
C ARG A 153 15.48 12.45 31.55
N TYR A 154 14.51 13.34 31.68
CA TYR A 154 14.73 14.78 31.87
C TYR A 154 15.30 15.05 33.29
#